data_e00991d66064d1356caffcc4938411be
#
_entry.id   e00991d66064d1356caffcc4938411be
#
_cell.length_a   1.000
_cell.length_b   1.000
_cell.length_c   1.000
_cell.angle_alpha   90.00
_cell.angle_beta   90.00
_cell.angle_gamma   90.00
#
_symmetry.space_group_name_H-M   'P 1'
#
loop_
_entity.id
_entity.type
_entity.pdbx_description
1 polymer ?
#
loop_
_entity_poly.entity_id
_entity_poly.type
_entity_poly.pdbx_seq_one_letter_code
_entity_poly.pdbx_strand_id
1 'polypeptide(L)'
;MKNLITLLVAICTATAFAGPALPSREVSFLNEVSAAQERGLAWLIKQQETDGSWRHHPAITALAVTALYRAGRPLTPAEQAAGDKALQFVLSNVRTNGAIFAGDDKDKYPNYSTAICTMALLASGQSEYTAAIRNGRKFLLNSQLDERTGTATNATSYGGIGYGKRERPDMSNMQWSLEALRLTEVLDKPTAEDGSFKPRPTSKLHWEKAVQFLQRCQNLPEKNDQAWVKVGLPEDRGGFIYMPGDPEQGVPALSFANDGQPVDEKTPLRSYASMTYAGLKSYLYAELQKDDPRVVAALHWLQQNYSLEENPGLGKQGLFYYYHTATKALTVFGNDTLTDAAGKTHDWRYELMNKLVSLQKSGGFWINDNNRWWENDPVLVTSYSLLALEILQARQYP
;
A
#
# COMPACT_ATOMS: atom_id res chain seq x y z
N MET A 1 19.09 -4.98 -9.19
CA MET A 1 18.06 -3.95 -9.16
C MET A 1 17.14 -3.86 -10.40
N LYS A 2 17.51 -4.47 -11.55
CA LYS A 2 16.60 -4.51 -12.74
C LYS A 2 15.39 -5.45 -12.59
N ASN A 3 15.44 -6.41 -11.67
CA ASN A 3 14.42 -7.47 -11.53
C ASN A 3 13.23 -7.12 -10.61
N LEU A 4 13.28 -6.01 -9.86
CA LEU A 4 12.22 -5.67 -8.90
C LEU A 4 10.98 -5.04 -9.57
N ILE A 5 11.16 -4.37 -10.70
CA ILE A 5 10.06 -3.72 -11.45
C ILE A 5 9.30 -4.76 -12.28
N THR A 6 9.96 -5.82 -12.72
CA THR A 6 9.36 -6.89 -13.52
C THR A 6 8.37 -7.74 -12.73
N LEU A 7 8.49 -7.80 -11.41
CA LEU A 7 7.65 -8.67 -10.56
C LEU A 7 6.21 -8.17 -10.34
N LEU A 8 5.92 -6.92 -10.63
CA LEU A 8 4.58 -6.33 -10.44
C LEU A 8 3.82 -6.10 -11.75
N VAL A 9 4.48 -6.22 -12.91
CA VAL A 9 3.86 -6.01 -14.24
C VAL A 9 3.96 -7.27 -15.13
N ALA A 10 4.87 -8.21 -14.84
CA ALA A 10 5.06 -9.40 -15.65
C ALA A 10 4.16 -10.55 -15.20
N ILE A 11 2.89 -10.49 -15.52
CA ILE A 11 2.05 -11.67 -15.62
C ILE A 11 1.52 -11.70 -17.05
N CYS A 12 2.31 -12.21 -17.97
CA CYS A 12 1.86 -12.87 -19.20
C CYS A 12 3.06 -13.19 -20.10
N THR A 13 3.87 -14.16 -19.75
CA THR A 13 4.50 -15.14 -20.67
C THR A 13 5.03 -16.29 -19.82
N ALA A 14 4.19 -17.30 -19.62
CA ALA A 14 4.62 -18.54 -19.00
C ALA A 14 5.41 -19.37 -20.01
N THR A 15 6.75 -19.31 -19.92
CA THR A 15 7.58 -20.42 -20.37
C THR A 15 7.74 -21.35 -19.17
N ALA A 16 7.05 -22.49 -19.23
CA ALA A 16 7.11 -23.51 -18.19
C ALA A 16 8.52 -24.13 -18.11
N PHE A 17 9.30 -23.70 -17.12
CA PHE A 17 10.36 -24.54 -16.59
C PHE A 17 9.76 -25.39 -15.48
N ALA A 18 9.68 -26.72 -15.70
CA ALA A 18 9.25 -27.66 -14.68
C ALA A 18 10.31 -27.68 -13.56
N GLY A 19 10.08 -26.91 -12.51
CA GLY A 19 10.81 -27.04 -11.25
C GLY A 19 10.47 -28.40 -10.57
N PRO A 20 11.19 -28.79 -9.49
CA PRO A 20 10.87 -30.00 -8.76
C PRO A 20 9.41 -29.97 -8.26
N ALA A 21 8.71 -31.10 -8.39
CA ALA A 21 7.32 -31.22 -7.97
C ALA A 21 7.21 -30.89 -6.46
N LEU A 22 6.29 -29.97 -6.11
CA LEU A 22 6.03 -29.62 -4.71
C LEU A 22 5.53 -30.84 -3.92
N PRO A 23 5.84 -30.96 -2.62
CA PRO A 23 5.28 -32.00 -1.77
C PRO A 23 3.74 -31.97 -1.80
N SER A 24 3.10 -33.13 -1.75
CA SER A 24 1.64 -33.28 -1.85
C SER A 24 0.85 -32.41 -0.84
N ARG A 25 1.39 -32.20 0.35
CA ARG A 25 0.81 -31.34 1.40
C ARG A 25 0.81 -29.86 1.01
N GLU A 26 1.88 -29.42 0.38
CA GLU A 26 2.04 -28.04 -0.09
C GLU A 26 1.10 -27.76 -1.27
N VAL A 27 0.99 -28.69 -2.21
CA VAL A 27 0.01 -28.63 -3.32
C VAL A 27 -1.43 -28.54 -2.76
N SER A 28 -1.78 -29.38 -1.76
CA SER A 28 -3.09 -29.33 -1.13
C SER A 28 -3.40 -27.97 -0.50
N PHE A 29 -2.42 -27.40 0.20
CA PHE A 29 -2.56 -26.09 0.83
C PHE A 29 -2.74 -24.97 -0.21
N LEU A 30 -1.94 -24.95 -1.27
CA LEU A 30 -2.07 -23.96 -2.35
C LEU A 30 -3.42 -24.07 -3.08
N ASN A 31 -3.95 -25.29 -3.24
CA ASN A 31 -5.31 -25.49 -3.76
C ASN A 31 -6.39 -24.91 -2.83
N GLU A 32 -6.21 -25.03 -1.51
CA GLU A 32 -7.11 -24.43 -0.53
C GLU A 32 -7.08 -22.90 -0.59
N VAL A 33 -5.88 -22.31 -0.70
CA VAL A 33 -5.71 -20.86 -0.89
C VAL A 33 -6.39 -20.40 -2.18
N SER A 34 -6.17 -21.12 -3.31
CA SER A 34 -6.82 -20.81 -4.59
C SER A 34 -8.34 -20.91 -4.49
N ALA A 35 -8.86 -21.93 -3.81
CA ALA A 35 -10.31 -22.09 -3.60
C ALA A 35 -10.88 -20.95 -2.72
N ALA A 36 -10.12 -20.46 -1.73
CA ALA A 36 -10.51 -19.31 -0.93
C ALA A 36 -10.57 -18.03 -1.77
N GLN A 37 -9.58 -17.80 -2.66
CA GLN A 37 -9.61 -16.66 -3.59
C GLN A 37 -10.79 -16.73 -4.54
N GLU A 38 -11.07 -17.88 -5.16
CA GLU A 38 -12.22 -18.04 -6.06
C GLU A 38 -13.55 -17.74 -5.35
N ARG A 39 -13.74 -18.23 -4.12
CA ARG A 39 -14.94 -17.89 -3.32
C ARG A 39 -15.03 -16.39 -3.05
N GLY A 40 -13.89 -15.75 -2.73
CA GLY A 40 -13.81 -14.32 -2.46
C GLY A 40 -14.13 -13.47 -3.69
N LEU A 41 -13.56 -13.80 -4.83
CA LEU A 41 -13.84 -13.14 -6.11
C LEU A 41 -15.32 -13.30 -6.52
N ALA A 42 -15.86 -14.51 -6.44
CA ALA A 42 -17.26 -14.78 -6.76
C ALA A 42 -18.21 -14.01 -5.83
N TRP A 43 -17.87 -13.89 -4.54
CA TRP A 43 -18.64 -13.07 -3.62
C TRP A 43 -18.53 -11.59 -3.96
N LEU A 44 -17.33 -11.09 -4.24
CA LEU A 44 -17.07 -9.68 -4.53
C LEU A 44 -17.88 -9.20 -5.76
N ILE A 45 -17.89 -10.00 -6.84
CA ILE A 45 -18.68 -9.70 -8.05
C ILE A 45 -20.17 -9.55 -7.73
N LYS A 46 -20.73 -10.39 -6.86
CA LYS A 46 -22.14 -10.30 -6.44
C LYS A 46 -22.47 -9.02 -5.66
N GLN A 47 -21.46 -8.33 -5.14
CA GLN A 47 -21.62 -7.06 -4.43
C GLN A 47 -21.48 -5.84 -5.33
N GLN A 48 -21.21 -6.02 -6.64
CA GLN A 48 -21.09 -4.90 -7.57
C GLN A 48 -22.43 -4.21 -7.76
N GLU A 49 -22.45 -2.90 -7.66
CA GLU A 49 -23.61 -2.05 -7.87
C GLU A 49 -23.94 -1.94 -9.38
N THR A 50 -25.15 -1.50 -9.70
CA THR A 50 -25.62 -1.38 -11.09
C THR A 50 -24.80 -0.40 -11.93
N ASP A 51 -24.20 0.63 -11.30
CA ASP A 51 -23.31 1.61 -11.91
C ASP A 51 -21.88 1.08 -12.14
N GLY A 52 -21.61 -0.17 -11.78
CA GLY A 52 -20.31 -0.82 -11.89
C GLY A 52 -19.37 -0.58 -10.68
N SER A 53 -19.81 0.19 -9.71
CA SER A 53 -19.02 0.47 -8.52
C SER A 53 -19.15 -0.58 -7.43
N TRP A 54 -18.30 -0.47 -6.43
CA TRP A 54 -18.52 -1.00 -5.09
C TRP A 54 -18.62 0.18 -4.12
N ARG A 55 -19.73 0.22 -3.36
CA ARG A 55 -20.01 1.30 -2.39
C ARG A 55 -20.08 2.70 -3.00
N HIS A 56 -20.32 2.84 -4.27
CA HIS A 56 -20.30 4.13 -5.00
C HIS A 56 -19.01 4.93 -4.72
N HIS A 57 -17.90 4.24 -4.42
CA HIS A 57 -16.64 4.85 -4.01
C HIS A 57 -15.48 4.44 -4.93
N PRO A 58 -14.79 5.39 -5.63
CA PRO A 58 -13.77 5.07 -6.62
C PRO A 58 -12.61 4.23 -6.06
N ALA A 59 -12.10 4.56 -4.86
CA ALA A 59 -10.98 3.80 -4.28
C ALA A 59 -11.38 2.38 -3.85
N ILE A 60 -12.59 2.18 -3.30
CA ILE A 60 -13.08 0.84 -2.96
C ILE A 60 -13.30 0.03 -4.24
N THR A 61 -13.91 0.65 -5.26
CA THR A 61 -14.06 0.05 -6.60
C THR A 61 -12.71 -0.33 -7.20
N ALA A 62 -11.73 0.55 -7.07
CA ALA A 62 -10.38 0.32 -7.58
C ALA A 62 -9.67 -0.86 -6.86
N LEU A 63 -9.82 -1.00 -5.54
CA LEU A 63 -9.29 -2.15 -4.81
C LEU A 63 -9.97 -3.44 -5.27
N ALA A 64 -11.29 -3.45 -5.37
CA ALA A 64 -12.07 -4.62 -5.79
C ALA A 64 -11.71 -5.06 -7.22
N VAL A 65 -11.67 -4.12 -8.17
CA VAL A 65 -11.31 -4.44 -9.56
C VAL A 65 -9.86 -4.85 -9.72
N THR A 66 -8.95 -4.31 -8.90
CA THR A 66 -7.54 -4.75 -8.90
C THR A 66 -7.43 -6.21 -8.52
N ALA A 67 -8.20 -6.69 -7.53
CA ALA A 67 -8.23 -8.09 -7.16
C ALA A 67 -8.73 -8.98 -8.31
N LEU A 68 -9.70 -8.53 -9.11
CA LEU A 68 -10.12 -9.27 -10.31
C LEU A 68 -8.98 -9.40 -11.34
N TYR A 69 -8.33 -8.29 -11.71
CA TYR A 69 -7.27 -8.31 -12.72
C TYR A 69 -5.98 -8.99 -12.28
N ARG A 70 -5.80 -9.19 -10.98
CA ARG A 70 -4.63 -9.87 -10.41
C ARG A 70 -4.88 -11.29 -9.95
N ALA A 71 -6.01 -11.88 -10.31
CA ALA A 71 -6.44 -13.23 -9.90
C ALA A 71 -5.49 -14.37 -10.32
N GLY A 72 -4.40 -14.08 -11.06
CA GLY A 72 -3.40 -15.07 -11.48
C GLY A 72 -3.88 -16.04 -12.58
N ARG A 73 -5.07 -15.83 -13.12
CA ARG A 73 -5.70 -16.60 -14.20
C ARG A 73 -6.48 -15.69 -15.16
N PRO A 74 -6.83 -16.18 -16.35
CA PRO A 74 -7.74 -15.46 -17.23
C PRO A 74 -9.09 -15.21 -16.55
N LEU A 75 -9.66 -14.03 -16.78
CA LEU A 75 -10.99 -13.69 -16.29
C LEU A 75 -12.06 -14.44 -17.08
N THR A 76 -13.10 -14.88 -16.41
CA THR A 76 -14.33 -15.33 -17.07
C THR A 76 -15.03 -14.17 -17.79
N PRO A 77 -15.90 -14.41 -18.78
CA PRO A 77 -16.64 -13.33 -19.43
C PRO A 77 -17.44 -12.44 -18.46
N ALA A 78 -17.97 -13.02 -17.38
CA ALA A 78 -18.69 -12.28 -16.35
C ALA A 78 -17.75 -11.38 -15.51
N GLU A 79 -16.59 -11.88 -15.14
CA GLU A 79 -15.55 -11.11 -14.43
C GLU A 79 -15.01 -9.99 -15.30
N GLN A 80 -14.74 -10.26 -16.58
CA GLN A 80 -14.32 -9.23 -17.52
C GLN A 80 -15.37 -8.12 -17.63
N ALA A 81 -16.63 -8.47 -17.81
CA ALA A 81 -17.71 -7.50 -17.89
C ALA A 81 -17.86 -6.68 -16.59
N ALA A 82 -17.69 -7.31 -15.43
CA ALA A 82 -17.69 -6.63 -14.14
C ALA A 82 -16.48 -5.67 -14.02
N GLY A 83 -15.29 -6.12 -14.43
CA GLY A 83 -14.08 -5.34 -14.45
C GLY A 83 -14.20 -4.11 -15.35
N ASP A 84 -14.70 -4.26 -16.56
CA ASP A 84 -14.87 -3.17 -17.52
C ASP A 84 -15.84 -2.10 -16.98
N LYS A 85 -16.99 -2.50 -16.41
CA LYS A 85 -17.93 -1.58 -15.76
C LYS A 85 -17.26 -0.81 -14.60
N ALA A 86 -16.48 -1.50 -13.79
CA ALA A 86 -15.77 -0.89 -12.66
C ALA A 86 -14.75 0.15 -13.13
N LEU A 87 -13.96 -0.16 -14.17
CA LEU A 87 -13.01 0.79 -14.72
C LEU A 87 -13.70 2.00 -15.37
N GLN A 88 -14.85 1.82 -16.03
CA GLN A 88 -15.66 2.94 -16.52
C GLN A 88 -16.16 3.82 -15.35
N PHE A 89 -16.59 3.23 -14.24
CA PHE A 89 -16.94 4.00 -13.06
C PHE A 89 -15.73 4.78 -12.51
N VAL A 90 -14.56 4.17 -12.41
CA VAL A 90 -13.32 4.85 -11.99
C VAL A 90 -13.01 6.03 -12.94
N LEU A 91 -13.11 5.83 -14.25
CA LEU A 91 -12.85 6.87 -15.25
C LEU A 91 -13.87 8.01 -15.19
N SER A 92 -15.15 7.74 -14.89
CA SER A 92 -16.17 8.78 -14.74
C SER A 92 -15.89 9.74 -13.57
N ASN A 93 -15.02 9.36 -12.66
CA ASN A 93 -14.58 10.16 -11.52
C ASN A 93 -13.25 10.91 -11.75
N VAL A 94 -12.69 10.85 -12.98
CA VAL A 94 -11.48 11.61 -13.34
C VAL A 94 -11.82 13.10 -13.45
N ARG A 95 -11.05 13.92 -12.76
CA ARG A 95 -11.19 15.38 -12.74
C ARG A 95 -10.28 16.03 -13.80
N THR A 96 -10.56 17.26 -14.15
CA THR A 96 -9.78 18.04 -15.13
C THR A 96 -8.31 18.22 -14.77
N ASN A 97 -7.99 18.21 -13.47
CA ASN A 97 -6.61 18.28 -12.95
C ASN A 97 -5.91 16.92 -12.89
N GLY A 98 -6.57 15.83 -13.28
CA GLY A 98 -6.06 14.46 -13.26
C GLY A 98 -6.31 13.69 -11.96
N ALA A 99 -6.91 14.30 -10.94
CA ALA A 99 -7.34 13.58 -9.74
C ALA A 99 -8.47 12.60 -10.04
N ILE A 100 -8.59 11.53 -9.28
CA ILE A 100 -9.66 10.53 -9.41
C ILE A 100 -10.30 10.34 -8.04
N PHE A 101 -11.48 10.94 -7.84
CA PHE A 101 -12.25 10.85 -6.59
C PHE A 101 -13.71 11.22 -6.81
N ALA A 102 -14.61 10.72 -5.96
CA ALA A 102 -16.03 11.03 -5.99
C ALA A 102 -16.37 12.26 -5.13
N GLY A 103 -17.51 12.91 -5.45
CA GLY A 103 -18.05 14.01 -4.65
C GLY A 103 -17.51 15.38 -5.03
N ASP A 104 -17.90 16.38 -4.25
CA ASP A 104 -17.42 17.76 -4.32
C ASP A 104 -16.00 17.85 -3.74
N ASP A 105 -15.33 19.00 -3.86
CA ASP A 105 -14.02 19.28 -3.22
C ASP A 105 -13.99 19.08 -1.69
N LYS A 106 -15.14 18.78 -1.10
CA LYS A 106 -15.33 18.38 0.30
C LYS A 106 -15.10 16.90 0.55
N ASP A 107 -15.01 16.06 -0.49
CA ASP A 107 -14.64 14.67 -0.35
C ASP A 107 -13.12 14.60 -0.12
N LYS A 108 -12.77 14.23 1.09
CA LYS A 108 -11.52 14.59 1.76
C LYS A 108 -10.31 13.72 1.39
N TYR A 109 -10.37 12.93 0.31
CA TYR A 109 -9.34 11.93 0.04
C TYR A 109 -8.82 11.91 -1.42
N PRO A 110 -8.64 13.06 -2.11
CA PRO A 110 -8.28 13.03 -3.53
C PRO A 110 -6.95 12.34 -3.81
N ASN A 111 -5.91 12.52 -2.98
CA ASN A 111 -4.62 11.87 -3.19
C ASN A 111 -4.71 10.36 -2.96
N TYR A 112 -5.35 9.96 -1.87
CA TYR A 112 -5.55 8.56 -1.52
C TYR A 112 -6.33 7.81 -2.62
N SER A 113 -7.47 8.37 -3.01
CA SER A 113 -8.32 7.80 -4.06
C SER A 113 -7.60 7.76 -5.41
N THR A 114 -6.93 8.86 -5.81
CA THR A 114 -6.17 8.91 -7.07
C THR A 114 -5.07 7.87 -7.11
N ALA A 115 -4.31 7.68 -6.01
CA ALA A 115 -3.25 6.69 -5.95
C ALA A 115 -3.78 5.27 -6.21
N ILE A 116 -4.84 4.88 -5.51
CA ILE A 116 -5.44 3.54 -5.64
C ILE A 116 -6.07 3.35 -7.02
N CYS A 117 -6.83 4.34 -7.52
CA CYS A 117 -7.45 4.27 -8.84
C CYS A 117 -6.41 4.20 -9.98
N THR A 118 -5.32 4.97 -9.87
CA THR A 118 -4.22 4.93 -10.86
C THR A 118 -3.56 3.55 -10.92
N MET A 119 -3.39 2.89 -9.77
CA MET A 119 -2.86 1.53 -9.71
C MET A 119 -3.84 0.49 -10.29
N ALA A 120 -5.14 0.67 -10.09
CA ALA A 120 -6.16 -0.21 -10.67
C ALA A 120 -6.19 -0.11 -12.21
N LEU A 121 -6.15 1.11 -12.74
CA LEU A 121 -6.05 1.33 -14.19
C LEU A 121 -4.77 0.70 -14.76
N LEU A 122 -3.64 0.80 -14.05
CA LEU A 122 -2.40 0.16 -14.46
C LEU A 122 -2.50 -1.37 -14.43
N ALA A 123 -3.11 -1.94 -13.39
CA ALA A 123 -3.26 -3.38 -13.21
C ALA A 123 -4.14 -4.04 -14.29
N SER A 124 -5.07 -3.28 -14.91
CA SER A 124 -5.88 -3.77 -16.03
C SER A 124 -5.06 -4.10 -17.28
N GLY A 125 -3.86 -3.53 -17.42
CA GLY A 125 -3.01 -3.70 -18.60
C GLY A 125 -3.54 -3.05 -19.88
N GLN A 126 -4.67 -2.32 -19.82
CA GLN A 126 -5.32 -1.75 -21.00
C GLN A 126 -4.65 -0.42 -21.40
N SER A 127 -4.11 -0.39 -22.62
CA SER A 127 -3.32 0.76 -23.14
C SER A 127 -4.15 2.03 -23.28
N GLU A 128 -5.46 1.92 -23.47
CA GLU A 128 -6.39 3.04 -23.59
C GLU A 128 -6.45 3.92 -22.33
N TYR A 129 -6.12 3.35 -21.15
CA TYR A 129 -6.10 4.10 -19.89
C TYR A 129 -4.79 4.83 -19.62
N THR A 130 -3.79 4.70 -20.50
CA THR A 130 -2.47 5.33 -20.33
C THR A 130 -2.56 6.84 -20.07
N ALA A 131 -3.46 7.54 -20.74
CA ALA A 131 -3.65 8.99 -20.55
C ALA A 131 -4.18 9.30 -19.13
N ALA A 132 -5.16 8.55 -18.64
CA ALA A 132 -5.72 8.71 -17.29
C ALA A 132 -4.66 8.40 -16.22
N ILE A 133 -3.88 7.33 -16.40
CA ILE A 133 -2.78 6.93 -15.50
C ILE A 133 -1.72 8.05 -15.44
N ARG A 134 -1.31 8.61 -16.60
CA ARG A 134 -0.33 9.72 -16.65
C ARG A 134 -0.85 10.98 -15.95
N ASN A 135 -2.13 11.30 -16.11
CA ASN A 135 -2.75 12.45 -15.45
C ASN A 135 -2.85 12.25 -13.94
N GLY A 136 -3.27 11.06 -13.47
CA GLY A 136 -3.28 10.70 -12.05
C GLY A 136 -1.87 10.75 -11.44
N ARG A 137 -0.88 10.19 -12.13
CA ARG A 137 0.53 10.30 -11.74
C ARG A 137 0.98 11.76 -11.62
N LYS A 138 0.68 12.61 -12.62
CA LYS A 138 1.01 14.04 -12.60
C LYS A 138 0.36 14.75 -11.41
N PHE A 139 -0.90 14.43 -11.12
CA PHE A 139 -1.61 14.96 -9.96
C PHE A 139 -0.88 14.61 -8.65
N LEU A 140 -0.52 13.34 -8.45
CA LEU A 140 0.20 12.89 -7.25
C LEU A 140 1.59 13.54 -7.12
N LEU A 141 2.35 13.67 -8.22
CA LEU A 141 3.64 14.37 -8.24
C LEU A 141 3.52 15.83 -7.80
N ASN A 142 2.42 16.49 -8.20
CA ASN A 142 2.16 17.88 -7.84
C ASN A 142 1.58 18.06 -6.43
N SER A 143 1.23 16.96 -5.77
CA SER A 143 0.71 16.97 -4.40
C SER A 143 1.80 16.89 -3.33
N GLN A 144 3.06 16.62 -3.72
CA GLN A 144 4.18 16.63 -2.78
C GLN A 144 4.43 18.05 -2.28
N LEU A 145 4.52 18.19 -0.96
CA LEU A 145 4.80 19.46 -0.29
C LEU A 145 6.31 19.78 -0.36
N ASP A 146 6.65 20.79 -1.13
CA ASP A 146 8.02 21.27 -1.29
C ASP A 146 8.04 22.77 -1.66
N GLU A 147 9.18 23.26 -2.08
CA GLU A 147 9.36 24.69 -2.44
C GLU A 147 8.39 25.12 -3.54
N ARG A 148 7.98 24.22 -4.45
CA ARG A 148 6.99 24.49 -5.51
C ARG A 148 5.60 24.78 -4.96
N THR A 149 5.30 24.22 -3.79
CA THR A 149 4.03 24.44 -3.07
C THR A 149 4.12 25.53 -2.02
N GLY A 150 5.31 26.17 -1.86
CA GLY A 150 5.60 27.17 -0.85
C GLY A 150 5.93 26.59 0.52
N THR A 151 6.23 25.29 0.60
CA THR A 151 6.63 24.62 1.84
C THR A 151 8.13 24.79 2.08
N ALA A 152 8.49 25.34 3.21
CA ALA A 152 9.90 25.54 3.58
C ALA A 152 10.60 24.19 3.86
N THR A 153 11.89 24.10 3.58
CA THR A 153 12.68 22.86 3.74
C THR A 153 12.77 22.36 5.19
N ASN A 154 12.66 23.27 6.16
CA ASN A 154 12.63 22.95 7.59
C ASN A 154 11.22 22.62 8.12
N ALA A 155 10.16 22.86 7.33
CA ALA A 155 8.80 22.51 7.75
C ALA A 155 8.67 20.99 7.94
N THR A 156 7.97 20.56 9.00
CA THR A 156 7.79 19.14 9.33
C THR A 156 7.06 18.38 8.23
N SER A 157 6.20 19.06 7.48
CA SER A 157 5.44 18.55 6.34
C SER A 157 6.22 18.43 5.03
N TYR A 158 7.45 18.97 4.98
CA TYR A 158 8.26 19.00 3.76
C TYR A 158 8.55 17.61 3.22
N GLY A 159 8.28 17.41 1.92
CA GLY A 159 8.44 16.14 1.22
C GLY A 159 7.25 15.19 1.34
N GLY A 160 6.28 15.51 2.18
CA GLY A 160 5.10 14.69 2.42
C GLY A 160 3.98 14.87 1.37
N ILE A 161 3.04 13.93 1.36
CA ILE A 161 1.80 13.97 0.59
C ILE A 161 0.65 13.69 1.55
N GLY A 162 -0.32 14.63 1.63
CA GLY A 162 -1.50 14.51 2.49
C GLY A 162 -2.76 14.12 1.73
N TYR A 163 -3.93 14.37 2.33
CA TYR A 163 -5.22 14.01 1.75
C TYR A 163 -5.58 14.82 0.50
N GLY A 164 -5.22 16.08 0.46
CA GLY A 164 -5.48 17.00 -0.64
C GLY A 164 -4.32 17.96 -0.88
N LYS A 165 -4.55 18.96 -1.74
CA LYS A 165 -3.56 19.98 -2.05
C LYS A 165 -3.29 20.85 -0.83
N ARG A 166 -2.07 20.82 -0.30
CA ARG A 166 -1.60 21.54 0.89
C ARG A 166 -2.23 21.08 2.22
N GLU A 167 -2.90 19.95 2.22
CA GLU A 167 -3.34 19.35 3.46
C GLU A 167 -2.19 18.62 4.14
N ARG A 168 -2.29 18.52 5.44
CA ARG A 168 -1.36 17.85 6.33
C ARG A 168 -0.98 16.45 5.83
N PRO A 169 0.31 16.17 5.58
CA PRO A 169 0.75 14.86 5.15
C PRO A 169 0.75 13.85 6.29
N ASP A 170 0.53 12.59 5.93
CA ASP A 170 0.55 11.45 6.83
C ASP A 170 1.08 10.19 6.13
N MET A 171 1.42 9.20 6.94
CA MET A 171 2.01 7.95 6.46
C MET A 171 1.09 7.14 5.56
N SER A 172 -0.24 7.19 5.77
CA SER A 172 -1.18 6.41 4.95
C SER A 172 -1.28 6.98 3.53
N ASN A 173 -1.46 8.29 3.39
CA ASN A 173 -1.43 8.95 2.08
C ASN A 173 -0.07 8.81 1.39
N MET A 174 1.00 8.97 2.17
CA MET A 174 2.36 8.87 1.68
C MET A 174 2.64 7.50 1.06
N GLN A 175 2.36 6.41 1.77
CA GLN A 175 2.66 5.06 1.30
C GLN A 175 1.88 4.65 0.04
N TRP A 176 0.58 5.05 -0.08
CA TRP A 176 -0.21 4.79 -1.28
C TRP A 176 0.28 5.61 -2.48
N SER A 177 0.58 6.89 -2.25
CA SER A 177 1.08 7.77 -3.29
C SER A 177 2.45 7.34 -3.81
N LEU A 178 3.39 7.01 -2.93
CA LEU A 178 4.71 6.52 -3.33
C LEU A 178 4.64 5.19 -4.09
N GLU A 179 3.74 4.27 -3.69
CA GLU A 179 3.50 3.03 -4.41
C GLU A 179 2.98 3.31 -5.83
N ALA A 180 1.95 4.13 -5.96
CA ALA A 180 1.40 4.49 -7.26
C ALA A 180 2.44 5.17 -8.16
N LEU A 181 3.24 6.10 -7.61
CA LEU A 181 4.30 6.77 -8.32
C LEU A 181 5.41 5.82 -8.75
N ARG A 182 5.78 4.85 -7.91
CA ARG A 182 6.80 3.85 -8.26
C ARG A 182 6.33 2.91 -9.35
N LEU A 183 5.11 2.38 -9.24
CA LEU A 183 4.57 1.43 -10.22
C LEU A 183 4.34 2.08 -11.59
N THR A 184 3.93 3.34 -11.62
CA THR A 184 3.68 4.08 -12.87
C THR A 184 4.94 4.70 -13.48
N GLU A 185 6.11 4.59 -12.85
CA GLU A 185 7.38 5.12 -13.36
C GLU A 185 7.77 4.52 -14.72
N VAL A 186 7.29 3.32 -15.01
CA VAL A 186 7.45 2.67 -16.33
C VAL A 186 6.93 3.55 -17.48
N LEU A 187 5.93 4.38 -17.22
CA LEU A 187 5.36 5.29 -18.20
C LEU A 187 6.21 6.55 -18.47
N ASP A 188 7.21 6.83 -17.64
CA ASP A 188 8.16 7.93 -17.84
C ASP A 188 9.27 7.55 -18.81
N LYS A 189 9.44 6.28 -19.13
CA LYS A 189 10.40 5.82 -20.14
C LYS A 189 9.91 6.27 -21.50
N PRO A 190 10.76 6.92 -22.34
CA PRO A 190 10.40 7.24 -23.69
C PRO A 190 10.08 5.95 -24.43
N THR A 191 8.92 5.85 -25.03
CA THR A 191 8.70 4.92 -26.14
C THR A 191 9.43 5.52 -27.34
N ALA A 192 10.67 5.14 -27.51
CA ALA A 192 11.44 5.56 -28.67
C ALA A 192 11.00 4.74 -29.88
N GLU A 193 10.31 5.34 -30.81
CA GLU A 193 10.17 4.80 -32.17
C GLU A 193 11.53 4.82 -32.93
N ASP A 194 12.54 5.54 -32.42
CA ASP A 194 13.84 5.76 -33.07
C ASP A 194 15.06 5.27 -32.27
N GLY A 195 14.85 4.59 -31.14
CA GLY A 195 15.96 4.06 -30.31
C GLY A 195 16.78 5.13 -29.57
N SER A 196 16.45 6.41 -29.65
CA SER A 196 17.16 7.48 -28.95
C SER A 196 16.52 7.77 -27.59
N PHE A 197 17.28 7.52 -26.51
CA PHE A 197 16.91 7.86 -25.15
C PHE A 197 17.08 9.38 -24.92
N LYS A 198 16.00 10.12 -24.98
CA LYS A 198 15.96 11.49 -24.42
C LYS A 198 15.11 11.45 -23.14
N PRO A 199 15.71 11.60 -21.94
CA PRO A 199 14.94 11.76 -20.73
C PRO A 199 14.06 13.00 -20.88
N ARG A 200 12.73 12.85 -20.89
CA ARG A 200 11.87 14.02 -20.70
C ARG A 200 12.08 14.49 -19.26
N PRO A 201 12.27 15.79 -19.02
CA PRO A 201 12.20 16.35 -17.69
C PRO A 201 10.73 16.33 -17.24
N THR A 202 10.20 15.15 -16.95
CA THR A 202 8.94 15.02 -16.24
C THR A 202 9.17 15.44 -14.80
N SER A 203 8.16 16.07 -14.20
CA SER A 203 8.14 16.40 -12.78
C SER A 203 8.44 15.13 -11.97
N LYS A 204 9.71 14.88 -11.67
CA LYS A 204 10.11 13.75 -10.84
C LYS A 204 9.68 14.05 -9.41
N LEU A 205 9.07 13.06 -8.75
CA LEU A 205 8.99 13.08 -7.31
C LEU A 205 10.42 13.21 -6.78
N HIS A 206 10.62 14.13 -5.86
CA HIS A 206 11.89 14.23 -5.19
C HIS A 206 11.92 13.18 -4.07
N TRP A 207 12.45 12.01 -4.40
CA TRP A 207 12.53 10.88 -3.47
C TRP A 207 13.26 11.22 -2.18
N GLU A 208 14.32 12.02 -2.26
CA GLU A 208 15.06 12.51 -1.09
C GLU A 208 14.17 13.32 -0.14
N LYS A 209 13.29 14.18 -0.68
CA LYS A 209 12.32 14.94 0.11
C LYS A 209 11.28 13.99 0.75
N ALA A 210 10.83 13.00 0.00
CA ALA A 210 9.94 11.97 0.53
C ALA A 210 10.58 11.22 1.70
N VAL A 211 11.85 10.84 1.57
CA VAL A 211 12.62 10.20 2.64
C VAL A 211 12.74 11.11 3.86
N GLN A 212 12.91 12.42 3.69
CA GLN A 212 12.96 13.37 4.79
C GLN A 212 11.64 13.39 5.60
N PHE A 213 10.49 13.39 4.92
CA PHE A 213 9.20 13.28 5.61
C PHE A 213 9.06 11.93 6.34
N LEU A 214 9.40 10.82 5.67
CA LEU A 214 9.34 9.49 6.26
C LEU A 214 10.20 9.36 7.52
N GLN A 215 11.40 9.95 7.53
CA GLN A 215 12.28 9.99 8.71
C GLN A 215 11.60 10.68 9.90
N ARG A 216 10.86 11.77 9.63
CA ARG A 216 10.14 12.53 10.65
C ARG A 216 8.96 11.78 11.26
N CYS A 217 8.53 10.67 10.62
CA CYS A 217 7.53 9.76 11.18
C CYS A 217 8.14 8.54 11.88
N GLN A 218 9.47 8.34 11.84
CA GLN A 218 10.14 7.19 12.42
C GLN A 218 10.68 7.48 13.82
N ASN A 219 10.45 6.57 14.76
CA ASN A 219 11.03 6.58 16.10
C ASN A 219 12.52 6.20 16.05
N LEU A 220 13.33 7.07 15.45
CA LEU A 220 14.77 6.85 15.30
C LEU A 220 15.53 8.17 15.57
N PRO A 221 15.90 8.43 16.85
CA PRO A 221 16.47 9.71 17.28
C PRO A 221 17.70 10.18 16.47
N GLU A 222 18.48 9.24 15.94
CA GLU A 222 19.69 9.56 15.18
C GLU A 222 19.42 10.06 13.77
N LYS A 223 18.18 9.91 13.29
CA LYS A 223 17.75 10.26 11.92
C LYS A 223 16.55 11.18 11.88
N ASN A 224 15.83 11.33 12.99
CA ASN A 224 14.62 12.15 13.09
C ASN A 224 14.95 13.46 13.83
N ASP A 225 14.70 14.59 13.18
CA ASP A 225 14.97 15.94 13.68
C ASP A 225 13.86 16.49 14.60
N GLN A 226 12.78 15.74 14.80
CA GLN A 226 11.61 16.20 15.56
C GLN A 226 11.82 16.10 17.08
N ALA A 227 11.22 17.04 17.82
CA ALA A 227 11.37 17.08 19.29
C ALA A 227 10.75 15.84 19.97
N TRP A 228 9.63 15.35 19.49
CA TRP A 228 8.89 14.24 20.09
C TRP A 228 9.70 12.92 20.15
N VAL A 229 10.61 12.70 19.20
CA VAL A 229 11.40 11.45 19.16
C VAL A 229 12.39 11.33 20.33
N LYS A 230 12.76 12.46 20.96
CA LYS A 230 13.72 12.50 22.07
C LYS A 230 13.18 11.91 23.37
N VAL A 231 11.85 11.83 23.50
CA VAL A 231 11.15 11.22 24.64
C VAL A 231 10.63 9.83 24.32
N GLY A 232 10.95 9.30 23.12
CA GLY A 232 10.54 7.97 22.67
C GLY A 232 11.04 6.86 23.57
N LEU A 233 10.28 5.78 23.68
CA LEU A 233 10.63 4.61 24.47
C LEU A 233 11.51 3.64 23.67
N PRO A 234 12.40 2.89 24.34
CA PRO A 234 13.26 1.91 23.65
C PRO A 234 12.49 0.89 22.79
N GLU A 235 11.33 0.44 23.26
CA GLU A 235 10.47 -0.52 22.56
C GLU A 235 9.80 0.05 21.30
N ASP A 236 9.73 1.37 21.16
CA ASP A 236 9.21 2.03 19.96
C ASP A 236 10.28 2.30 18.91
N ARG A 237 11.55 2.13 19.28
CA ARG A 237 12.69 2.46 18.42
C ARG A 237 12.67 1.74 17.08
N GLY A 238 12.71 2.51 16.00
CA GLY A 238 12.70 2.04 14.61
C GLY A 238 11.30 1.95 13.99
N GLY A 239 10.25 1.87 14.81
CA GLY A 239 8.88 1.87 14.33
C GLY A 239 8.38 3.25 13.90
N PHE A 240 7.16 3.30 13.35
CA PHE A 240 6.59 4.51 12.78
C PHE A 240 5.31 4.93 13.49
N ILE A 241 5.13 6.25 13.56
CA ILE A 241 3.88 6.92 13.96
C ILE A 241 3.08 7.33 12.70
N TYR A 242 1.87 7.90 12.90
CA TYR A 242 1.01 8.30 11.78
C TYR A 242 1.49 9.57 11.09
N MET A 243 1.87 10.61 11.84
CA MET A 243 2.34 11.88 11.30
C MET A 243 3.18 12.66 12.31
N PRO A 244 4.16 13.46 11.83
CA PRO A 244 5.11 14.14 12.70
C PRO A 244 4.56 15.42 13.35
N GLY A 245 3.32 15.83 13.00
CA GLY A 245 2.76 17.10 13.41
C GLY A 245 3.29 18.30 12.61
N ASP A 246 2.92 19.49 13.05
CA ASP A 246 3.42 20.76 12.55
C ASP A 246 3.35 21.79 13.67
N PRO A 247 4.43 21.96 14.46
CA PRO A 247 4.45 22.88 15.61
C PRO A 247 4.21 24.34 15.21
N GLU A 248 4.64 24.77 14.02
CA GLU A 248 4.45 26.15 13.54
C GLU A 248 2.98 26.45 13.26
N GLN A 249 2.20 25.44 12.88
CA GLN A 249 0.75 25.53 12.66
C GLN A 249 -0.07 25.06 13.87
N GLY A 250 0.57 24.72 14.99
CA GLY A 250 -0.10 24.20 16.18
C GLY A 250 -0.70 22.81 15.98
N VAL A 251 -0.20 22.03 15.01
CA VAL A 251 -0.68 20.67 14.73
C VAL A 251 0.19 19.67 15.49
N PRO A 252 -0.36 18.94 16.48
CA PRO A 252 0.44 17.96 17.24
C PRO A 252 0.84 16.76 16.36
N ALA A 253 1.97 16.15 16.70
CA ALA A 253 2.32 14.84 16.20
C ALA A 253 1.29 13.80 16.67
N LEU A 254 1.05 12.75 15.87
CA LEU A 254 -0.03 11.81 16.12
C LEU A 254 0.42 10.37 15.89
N SER A 255 0.09 9.53 16.85
CA SER A 255 0.08 8.08 16.69
C SER A 255 -1.27 7.51 17.13
N PHE A 256 -1.82 6.60 16.34
CA PHE A 256 -3.04 5.89 16.74
C PHE A 256 -2.79 4.87 17.85
N ALA A 257 -1.55 4.47 18.08
CA ALA A 257 -1.15 3.65 19.22
C ALA A 257 -1.15 4.44 20.57
N ASN A 258 -1.37 5.75 20.52
CA ASN A 258 -1.72 6.61 21.65
C ASN A 258 -3.21 6.94 21.66
N ASP A 259 -4.08 5.99 21.33
CA ASP A 259 -5.54 6.17 21.22
C ASP A 259 -5.99 7.25 20.20
N GLY A 260 -5.09 7.69 19.34
CA GLY A 260 -5.34 8.72 18.33
C GLY A 260 -5.62 10.10 18.93
N GLN A 261 -5.24 10.30 20.19
CA GLN A 261 -5.37 11.59 20.86
C GLN A 261 -4.09 12.42 20.69
N PRO A 262 -4.21 13.74 20.57
CA PRO A 262 -3.07 14.63 20.70
C PRO A 262 -2.35 14.38 22.03
N VAL A 263 -1.03 14.31 21.99
CA VAL A 263 -0.20 14.14 23.18
C VAL A 263 0.62 15.40 23.42
N ASP A 264 1.01 15.64 24.66
CA ASP A 264 1.96 16.69 24.97
C ASP A 264 3.39 16.31 24.53
N GLU A 265 4.30 17.29 24.53
CA GLU A 265 5.69 17.10 24.09
C GLU A 265 6.51 16.12 24.98
N LYS A 266 5.98 15.76 26.15
CA LYS A 266 6.59 14.84 27.11
C LYS A 266 6.07 13.40 27.00
N THR A 267 5.00 13.21 26.27
CA THR A 267 4.36 11.90 26.09
C THR A 267 5.03 11.17 24.91
N PRO A 268 5.61 9.97 25.12
CA PRO A 268 6.15 9.17 24.05
C PRO A 268 5.09 8.82 23.00
N LEU A 269 5.43 9.02 21.73
CA LEU A 269 4.58 8.56 20.62
C LEU A 269 4.90 7.10 20.31
N ARG A 270 3.87 6.25 20.46
CA ARG A 270 4.00 4.81 20.30
C ARG A 270 4.02 4.41 18.82
N SER A 271 4.90 3.50 18.49
CA SER A 271 4.97 2.89 17.15
C SER A 271 3.92 1.81 16.96
N TYR A 272 3.49 1.55 15.72
CA TYR A 272 2.58 0.45 15.40
C TYR A 272 2.82 -0.16 14.03
N ALA A 273 2.44 -1.42 13.88
CA ALA A 273 2.95 -2.26 12.81
C ALA A 273 2.48 -1.84 11.42
N SER A 274 1.21 -1.49 11.21
CA SER A 274 0.76 -1.10 9.87
C SER A 274 1.50 0.13 9.32
N MET A 275 1.83 1.11 10.18
CA MET A 275 2.65 2.26 9.73
C MET A 275 4.13 1.91 9.60
N THR A 276 4.63 1.00 10.42
CA THR A 276 6.03 0.56 10.31
C THR A 276 6.26 -0.23 9.01
N TYR A 277 5.33 -1.11 8.61
CA TYR A 277 5.37 -1.74 7.30
C TYR A 277 5.20 -0.74 6.14
N ALA A 278 4.31 0.25 6.31
CA ALA A 278 4.15 1.33 5.34
C ALA A 278 5.45 2.15 5.16
N GLY A 279 6.15 2.46 6.26
CA GLY A 279 7.43 3.15 6.26
C GLY A 279 8.55 2.33 5.60
N LEU A 280 8.68 1.06 6.00
CA LEU A 280 9.64 0.12 5.39
C LEU A 280 9.45 0.02 3.88
N LYS A 281 8.21 -0.21 3.43
CA LYS A 281 7.86 -0.25 2.00
C LYS A 281 8.22 1.04 1.28
N SER A 282 7.91 2.18 1.89
CA SER A 282 8.16 3.50 1.31
C SER A 282 9.65 3.81 1.16
N TYR A 283 10.48 3.43 2.12
CA TYR A 283 11.93 3.52 2.01
C TYR A 283 12.49 2.68 0.86
N LEU A 284 11.98 1.46 0.70
CA LEU A 284 12.41 0.57 -0.39
C LEU A 284 11.97 1.10 -1.76
N TYR A 285 10.80 1.71 -1.87
CA TYR A 285 10.37 2.38 -3.10
C TYR A 285 11.22 3.63 -3.40
N ALA A 286 11.70 4.31 -2.38
CA ALA A 286 12.67 5.41 -2.50
C ALA A 286 14.12 4.91 -2.72
N GLU A 287 14.32 3.62 -2.96
CA GLU A 287 15.59 2.97 -3.27
C GLU A 287 16.63 2.97 -2.12
N LEU A 288 16.19 3.14 -0.86
CA LEU A 288 17.08 2.90 0.26
C LEU A 288 17.52 1.43 0.26
N GLN A 289 18.80 1.21 0.55
CA GLN A 289 19.36 -0.14 0.59
C GLN A 289 18.90 -0.86 1.88
N LYS A 290 18.95 -2.20 1.85
CA LYS A 290 18.52 -3.03 3.00
C LYS A 290 19.37 -2.79 4.26
N ASP A 291 20.62 -2.37 4.10
CA ASP A 291 21.57 -2.04 5.16
C ASP A 291 21.51 -0.57 5.62
N ASP A 292 20.65 0.25 5.03
CA ASP A 292 20.42 1.62 5.53
C ASP A 292 19.91 1.56 6.97
N PRO A 293 20.49 2.33 7.90
CA PRO A 293 20.13 2.28 9.33
C PRO A 293 18.64 2.47 9.60
N ARG A 294 17.90 3.23 8.76
CA ARG A 294 16.46 3.46 8.87
C ARG A 294 15.67 2.21 8.50
N VAL A 295 16.10 1.51 7.45
CA VAL A 295 15.51 0.24 6.99
C VAL A 295 15.78 -0.86 8.02
N VAL A 296 17.01 -0.97 8.50
CA VAL A 296 17.42 -1.94 9.54
C VAL A 296 16.62 -1.73 10.82
N ALA A 297 16.48 -0.48 11.28
CA ALA A 297 15.72 -0.17 12.50
C ALA A 297 14.23 -0.50 12.35
N ALA A 298 13.62 -0.19 11.20
CA ALA A 298 12.22 -0.54 10.92
C ALA A 298 12.00 -2.06 10.91
N LEU A 299 12.88 -2.80 10.22
CA LEU A 299 12.80 -4.26 10.19
C LEU A 299 13.00 -4.87 11.58
N HIS A 300 13.95 -4.36 12.35
CA HIS A 300 14.18 -4.82 13.72
C HIS A 300 12.94 -4.63 14.59
N TRP A 301 12.28 -3.46 14.53
CA TRP A 301 11.04 -3.24 15.28
C TRP A 301 9.95 -4.23 14.86
N LEU A 302 9.80 -4.50 13.55
CA LEU A 302 8.82 -5.46 13.03
C LEU A 302 9.11 -6.90 13.49
N GLN A 303 10.37 -7.28 13.60
CA GLN A 303 10.80 -8.56 14.15
C GLN A 303 10.47 -8.71 15.64
N GLN A 304 10.70 -7.64 16.42
CA GLN A 304 10.36 -7.62 17.85
C GLN A 304 8.85 -7.67 18.12
N ASN A 305 8.04 -7.24 17.17
CA ASN A 305 6.59 -7.11 17.31
C ASN A 305 5.81 -7.99 16.31
N TYR A 306 6.41 -9.05 15.78
CA TYR A 306 5.75 -9.91 14.81
C TYR A 306 4.51 -10.60 15.39
N SER A 307 3.35 -10.39 14.80
CA SER A 307 2.08 -11.05 15.16
C SER A 307 1.17 -11.14 13.94
N LEU A 308 0.44 -12.25 13.82
CA LEU A 308 -0.70 -12.38 12.90
C LEU A 308 -2.04 -12.41 13.65
N GLU A 309 -2.03 -12.26 14.97
CA GLU A 309 -3.25 -12.21 15.76
C GLU A 309 -3.82 -10.80 15.88
N GLU A 310 -2.98 -9.79 15.71
CA GLU A 310 -3.33 -8.39 15.83
C GLU A 310 -2.44 -7.51 14.94
N ASN A 311 -2.80 -6.24 14.77
CA ASN A 311 -1.93 -5.17 14.29
C ASN A 311 -1.15 -4.64 15.50
N PRO A 312 0.12 -5.05 15.72
CA PRO A 312 0.88 -4.68 16.91
C PRO A 312 0.85 -3.16 17.17
N GLY A 313 0.49 -2.80 18.40
CA GLY A 313 0.25 -1.42 18.82
C GLY A 313 -1.20 -0.94 18.66
N LEU A 314 -2.06 -1.66 17.93
CA LEU A 314 -3.46 -1.28 17.66
C LEU A 314 -4.47 -2.42 17.93
N GLY A 315 -4.03 -3.60 18.34
CA GLY A 315 -4.92 -4.74 18.51
C GLY A 315 -5.63 -5.11 17.20
N LYS A 316 -6.96 -5.20 17.21
CA LYS A 316 -7.75 -5.56 16.02
C LYS A 316 -8.04 -4.37 15.08
N GLN A 317 -7.64 -3.15 15.41
CA GLN A 317 -7.90 -1.99 14.57
C GLN A 317 -7.04 -2.05 13.28
N GLY A 318 -7.68 -1.96 12.13
CA GLY A 318 -7.00 -1.96 10.84
C GLY A 318 -6.23 -3.27 10.55
N LEU A 319 -6.74 -4.43 11.02
CA LEU A 319 -6.04 -5.73 10.94
C LEU A 319 -5.84 -6.18 9.48
N PHE A 320 -6.82 -6.02 8.62
CA PHE A 320 -6.71 -6.47 7.23
C PHE A 320 -5.90 -5.49 6.37
N TYR A 321 -5.97 -4.19 6.67
CA TYR A 321 -5.04 -3.21 6.13
C TYR A 321 -3.60 -3.53 6.54
N TYR A 322 -3.37 -3.94 7.79
CA TYR A 322 -2.08 -4.39 8.29
C TYR A 322 -1.58 -5.61 7.49
N TYR A 323 -2.39 -6.66 7.31
CA TYR A 323 -2.00 -7.84 6.52
C TYR A 323 -1.63 -7.47 5.09
N HIS A 324 -2.44 -6.66 4.42
CA HIS A 324 -2.18 -6.20 3.06
C HIS A 324 -0.88 -5.39 2.97
N THR A 325 -0.64 -4.46 3.91
CA THR A 325 0.56 -3.62 3.92
C THR A 325 1.81 -4.42 4.26
N ALA A 326 1.73 -5.35 5.23
CA ALA A 326 2.80 -6.27 5.59
C ALA A 326 3.21 -7.16 4.41
N THR A 327 2.22 -7.75 3.73
CA THR A 327 2.45 -8.55 2.50
C THR A 327 3.26 -7.78 1.48
N LYS A 328 2.87 -6.55 1.16
CA LYS A 328 3.59 -5.71 0.20
C LYS A 328 5.00 -5.37 0.67
N ALA A 329 5.14 -4.93 1.91
CA ALA A 329 6.42 -4.51 2.47
C ALA A 329 7.45 -5.65 2.49
N LEU A 330 7.06 -6.81 3.00
CA LEU A 330 7.95 -7.98 3.07
C LEU A 330 8.25 -8.56 1.68
N THR A 331 7.31 -8.50 0.75
CA THR A 331 7.54 -8.91 -0.64
C THR A 331 8.57 -8.00 -1.33
N VAL A 332 8.46 -6.68 -1.16
CA VAL A 332 9.43 -5.71 -1.70
C VAL A 332 10.78 -5.84 -1.00
N PHE A 333 10.79 -6.09 0.31
CA PHE A 333 12.01 -6.37 1.06
C PHE A 333 12.72 -7.64 0.55
N GLY A 334 11.95 -8.65 0.12
CA GLY A 334 12.48 -9.82 -0.60
C GLY A 334 13.12 -10.89 0.29
N ASN A 335 12.76 -10.96 1.57
CA ASN A 335 13.10 -12.10 2.45
C ASN A 335 11.90 -13.02 2.56
N ASP A 336 12.12 -14.33 2.47
CA ASP A 336 11.06 -15.33 2.56
C ASP A 336 10.75 -15.70 4.02
N THR A 337 11.66 -15.38 4.93
CA THR A 337 11.50 -15.62 6.36
C THR A 337 11.71 -14.35 7.18
N LEU A 338 11.15 -14.35 8.38
CA LEU A 338 11.33 -13.31 9.39
C LEU A 338 11.64 -13.99 10.73
N THR A 339 12.67 -13.52 11.43
CA THR A 339 13.01 -14.05 12.78
C THR A 339 12.48 -13.09 13.84
N ASP A 340 11.67 -13.60 14.77
CA ASP A 340 11.07 -12.81 15.85
C ASP A 340 12.04 -12.55 17.04
N ALA A 341 11.55 -11.84 18.06
CA ALA A 341 12.30 -11.51 19.25
C ALA A 341 12.77 -12.74 20.05
N ALA A 342 12.06 -13.86 19.97
CA ALA A 342 12.41 -15.10 20.63
C ALA A 342 13.41 -15.94 19.82
N GLY A 343 13.84 -15.47 18.65
CA GLY A 343 14.72 -16.19 17.75
C GLY A 343 14.03 -17.25 16.90
N LYS A 344 12.69 -17.31 16.91
CA LYS A 344 11.93 -18.21 16.06
C LYS A 344 11.87 -17.64 14.64
N THR A 345 12.21 -18.48 13.66
CA THR A 345 12.08 -18.17 12.25
C THR A 345 10.68 -18.53 11.73
N HIS A 346 10.04 -17.57 11.12
CA HIS A 346 8.70 -17.66 10.54
C HIS A 346 8.77 -17.69 9.02
N ASP A 347 8.13 -18.65 8.40
CA ASP A 347 7.69 -18.53 6.99
C ASP A 347 6.44 -17.64 6.96
N TRP A 348 6.67 -16.34 7.00
CA TRP A 348 5.60 -15.34 7.08
C TRP A 348 4.59 -15.43 5.92
N ARG A 349 5.02 -15.92 4.74
CA ARG A 349 4.13 -16.10 3.59
C ARG A 349 3.13 -17.20 3.86
N TYR A 350 3.63 -18.38 4.23
CA TYR A 350 2.79 -19.52 4.57
C TYR A 350 1.87 -19.21 5.75
N GLU A 351 2.43 -18.63 6.81
CA GLU A 351 1.67 -18.30 8.02
C GLU A 351 0.54 -17.29 7.71
N LEU A 352 0.81 -16.25 6.90
CA LEU A 352 -0.19 -15.25 6.54
C LEU A 352 -1.25 -15.79 5.56
N MET A 353 -0.87 -16.61 4.57
CA MET A 353 -1.84 -17.31 3.71
C MET A 353 -2.79 -18.17 4.56
N ASN A 354 -2.22 -18.98 5.45
CA ASN A 354 -3.02 -19.84 6.35
C ASN A 354 -3.94 -19.02 7.25
N LYS A 355 -3.45 -17.91 7.79
CA LYS A 355 -4.26 -16.98 8.61
C LYS A 355 -5.43 -16.41 7.81
N LEU A 356 -5.19 -15.90 6.59
CA LEU A 356 -6.25 -15.36 5.74
C LEU A 356 -7.28 -16.42 5.36
N VAL A 357 -6.86 -17.63 4.99
CA VAL A 357 -7.78 -18.74 4.70
C VAL A 357 -8.65 -19.05 5.92
N SER A 358 -8.06 -19.12 7.11
CA SER A 358 -8.79 -19.42 8.36
C SER A 358 -9.80 -18.34 8.77
N LEU A 359 -9.58 -17.09 8.36
CA LEU A 359 -10.47 -15.96 8.65
C LEU A 359 -11.61 -15.79 7.65
N GLN A 360 -11.59 -16.51 6.52
CA GLN A 360 -12.66 -16.42 5.52
C GLN A 360 -13.99 -16.91 6.10
N LYS A 361 -15.02 -16.12 5.97
CA LYS A 361 -16.39 -16.50 6.37
C LYS A 361 -16.97 -17.51 5.39
N SER A 362 -17.96 -18.32 5.85
CA SER A 362 -18.60 -19.35 5.05
C SER A 362 -19.23 -18.84 3.74
N GLY A 363 -19.60 -17.55 3.70
CA GLY A 363 -20.08 -16.88 2.48
C GLY A 363 -18.99 -16.52 1.47
N GLY A 364 -17.71 -16.78 1.74
CA GLY A 364 -16.61 -16.51 0.84
C GLY A 364 -15.94 -15.14 1.02
N PHE A 365 -16.34 -14.33 1.98
CA PHE A 365 -15.84 -12.98 2.22
C PHE A 365 -15.04 -12.88 3.52
N TRP A 366 -14.37 -11.74 3.71
CA TRP A 366 -13.70 -11.38 4.96
C TRP A 366 -14.31 -10.12 5.55
N ILE A 367 -14.25 -10.00 6.85
CA ILE A 367 -14.73 -8.85 7.62
C ILE A 367 -13.98 -8.79 8.95
N ASN A 368 -13.72 -7.59 9.45
CA ASN A 368 -13.22 -7.38 10.80
C ASN A 368 -14.38 -7.04 11.74
N ASP A 369 -14.37 -7.59 12.93
CA ASP A 369 -15.35 -7.23 13.98
C ASP A 369 -15.09 -5.82 14.54
N ASN A 370 -13.88 -5.26 14.33
CA ASN A 370 -13.55 -3.88 14.64
C ASN A 370 -13.90 -2.96 13.46
N ASN A 371 -14.74 -1.94 13.71
CA ASN A 371 -15.24 -1.03 12.69
C ASN A 371 -14.32 0.14 12.35
N ARG A 372 -13.17 0.26 13.02
CA ARG A 372 -12.23 1.35 12.74
C ARG A 372 -11.75 1.29 11.29
N TRP A 373 -11.69 2.46 10.66
CA TRP A 373 -11.29 2.61 9.24
C TRP A 373 -12.09 1.75 8.28
N TRP A 374 -13.39 1.57 8.57
CA TRP A 374 -14.36 0.84 7.74
C TRP A 374 -14.07 -0.66 7.56
N GLU A 375 -13.27 -1.27 8.43
CA GLU A 375 -12.99 -2.71 8.33
C GLU A 375 -14.18 -3.60 8.73
N ASN A 376 -15.29 -3.02 9.14
CA ASN A 376 -16.60 -3.69 9.18
C ASN A 376 -17.34 -3.68 7.83
N ASP A 377 -16.77 -3.11 6.76
CA ASP A 377 -17.27 -3.26 5.39
C ASP A 377 -16.63 -4.51 4.74
N PRO A 378 -17.42 -5.55 4.45
CA PRO A 378 -16.87 -6.79 3.89
C PRO A 378 -16.32 -6.62 2.48
N VAL A 379 -16.75 -5.63 1.70
CA VAL A 379 -16.18 -5.36 0.36
C VAL A 379 -14.75 -4.89 0.48
N LEU A 380 -14.49 -3.93 1.36
CA LEU A 380 -13.15 -3.39 1.60
C LEU A 380 -12.19 -4.48 2.11
N VAL A 381 -12.64 -5.22 3.13
CA VAL A 381 -11.82 -6.25 3.77
C VAL A 381 -11.56 -7.44 2.85
N THR A 382 -12.55 -7.86 2.07
CA THR A 382 -12.38 -8.91 1.06
C THR A 382 -11.38 -8.46 -0.02
N SER A 383 -11.44 -7.21 -0.47
CA SER A 383 -10.47 -6.68 -1.43
C SER A 383 -9.03 -6.70 -0.88
N TYR A 384 -8.81 -6.26 0.37
CA TYR A 384 -7.48 -6.35 1.02
C TYR A 384 -6.98 -7.78 1.13
N SER A 385 -7.86 -8.72 1.53
CA SER A 385 -7.52 -10.13 1.70
C SER A 385 -7.13 -10.79 0.38
N LEU A 386 -7.91 -10.56 -0.67
CA LEU A 386 -7.63 -11.07 -2.01
C LEU A 386 -6.31 -10.53 -2.55
N LEU A 387 -6.10 -9.21 -2.50
CA LEU A 387 -4.85 -8.58 -2.93
C LEU A 387 -3.62 -9.10 -2.16
N ALA A 388 -3.77 -9.40 -0.87
CA ALA A 388 -2.71 -10.02 -0.09
C ALA A 388 -2.44 -11.46 -0.56
N LEU A 389 -3.47 -12.30 -0.70
CA LEU A 389 -3.35 -13.69 -1.15
C LEU A 389 -2.71 -13.80 -2.54
N GLU A 390 -3.08 -12.93 -3.48
CA GLU A 390 -2.50 -12.87 -4.83
C GLU A 390 -0.98 -12.60 -4.81
N ILE A 391 -0.54 -11.65 -3.99
CA ILE A 391 0.88 -11.34 -3.83
C ILE A 391 1.63 -12.50 -3.18
N LEU A 392 1.01 -13.15 -2.19
CA LEU A 392 1.60 -14.26 -1.46
C LEU A 392 1.78 -15.49 -2.37
N GLN A 393 0.80 -15.79 -3.22
CA GLN A 393 0.86 -16.91 -4.16
C GLN A 393 1.78 -16.68 -5.36
N ALA A 394 1.90 -15.45 -5.87
CA ALA A 394 2.64 -15.14 -7.09
C ALA A 394 4.13 -15.58 -7.07
N ARG A 395 4.70 -15.85 -5.89
CA ARG A 395 6.06 -16.37 -5.72
C ARG A 395 6.13 -17.89 -5.53
N GLN A 396 5.01 -18.54 -5.30
CA GLN A 396 4.96 -20.01 -5.11
C GLN A 396 4.95 -20.76 -6.46
N TYR A 397 4.63 -20.05 -7.54
CA TYR A 397 4.71 -20.59 -8.89
C TYR A 397 5.90 -19.91 -9.61
N PRO A 398 6.92 -20.70 -10.02
CA PRO A 398 8.10 -20.18 -10.74
C PRO A 398 7.74 -19.63 -12.13
#